data_38fd876a1008eb3f5bc57457e78d6515
#
_entry.id   38fd876a1008eb3f5bc57457e78d6515
#
_cell.length_a   1.000
_cell.length_b   1.000
_cell.length_c   1.000
_cell.angle_alpha   90.00
_cell.angle_beta   90.00
_cell.angle_gamma   90.00
#
_symmetry.space_group_name_H-M   'P 1'
#
loop_
_entity.id
_entity.type
_entity.pdbx_description
1 polymer ?
#
loop_
_entity_poly.entity_id
_entity_poly.type
_entity_poly.pdbx_seq_one_letter_code
_entity_poly.pdbx_strand_id
1 'polypeptide(L)'
;MTLVLLVRHGLTAATGTVLTGRMPGIPLDDRGREQARVLGARLAGVHLDAIVTSTLERCRETAAVIAAARDGNQVAVQEDERFAEVGYGDWTGQPLKRLAKEPLWRVVQAHPSAVRFPGQGGESLAGVQERAVAAIRDWNSRLGPKAAYLVCSHGDVIKSIIADSLGMHLDMFQRIQVDPCSLSVVRYTPLRPFVVRVNDTGAAVPRTDSAGAGQPAAGQAGAGQGTQLGRRSEDDAVVGGGAGG
;
A
#
# COMPACT_ATOMS: atom_id res chain seq x y z
N MET A 1 -0.42 -19.34 -16.77
CA MET A 1 -0.74 -18.58 -15.54
C MET A 1 0.34 -17.53 -15.35
N THR A 2 -0.06 -16.33 -14.97
CA THR A 2 0.85 -15.19 -14.76
C THR A 2 0.97 -14.90 -13.27
N LEU A 3 2.16 -14.60 -12.79
CA LEU A 3 2.42 -14.26 -11.40
C LEU A 3 2.63 -12.74 -11.28
N VAL A 4 1.85 -12.07 -10.46
CA VAL A 4 1.93 -10.64 -10.22
C VAL A 4 2.39 -10.40 -8.80
N LEU A 5 3.52 -9.70 -8.65
CA LEU A 5 4.10 -9.26 -7.40
C LEU A 5 3.69 -7.80 -7.17
N LEU A 6 2.83 -7.54 -6.22
CA LEU A 6 2.37 -6.19 -5.86
C LEU A 6 3.23 -5.67 -4.71
N VAL A 7 3.88 -4.55 -4.89
CA VAL A 7 4.76 -3.91 -3.91
C VAL A 7 4.25 -2.50 -3.63
N ARG A 8 3.97 -2.18 -2.37
CA ARG A 8 3.74 -0.81 -1.97
C ARG A 8 5.08 -0.07 -1.89
N HIS A 9 5.11 1.20 -2.33
CA HIS A 9 6.30 2.04 -2.16
C HIS A 9 6.77 2.09 -0.70
N GLY A 10 8.05 2.37 -0.48
CA GLY A 10 8.64 2.54 0.85
C GLY A 10 8.14 3.79 1.58
N LEU A 11 8.55 3.95 2.84
CA LEU A 11 8.20 5.09 3.67
C LEU A 11 8.67 6.42 3.03
N THR A 12 7.87 7.45 3.29
CA THR A 12 8.17 8.86 2.97
C THR A 12 8.01 9.69 4.23
N ALA A 13 8.56 10.88 4.29
CA ALA A 13 8.40 11.78 5.42
C ALA A 13 6.93 12.15 5.74
N ALA A 14 6.04 12.02 4.74
CA ALA A 14 4.61 12.30 4.89
C ALA A 14 3.76 11.08 5.27
N THR A 15 4.33 9.86 5.24
CA THR A 15 3.57 8.64 5.51
C THR A 15 2.96 8.65 6.91
N GLY A 16 1.66 8.40 7.02
CA GLY A 16 0.92 8.36 8.28
C GLY A 16 0.53 9.74 8.85
N THR A 17 0.93 10.85 8.23
CA THR A 17 0.63 12.20 8.73
C THR A 17 -0.21 13.02 7.76
N VAL A 18 0.07 12.94 6.47
CA VAL A 18 -0.56 13.71 5.41
C VAL A 18 -1.06 12.79 4.32
N LEU A 19 -2.24 13.05 3.78
CA LEU A 19 -2.79 12.35 2.62
C LEU A 19 -2.17 12.93 1.35
N THR A 20 -1.04 12.39 0.93
CA THR A 20 -0.26 12.95 -0.19
C THR A 20 -0.89 12.76 -1.56
N GLY A 21 -1.68 11.68 -1.74
CA GLY A 21 -2.32 11.42 -3.04
C GLY A 21 -1.32 11.44 -4.20
N ARG A 22 -1.63 12.25 -5.20
CA ARG A 22 -0.79 12.44 -6.40
C ARG A 22 0.13 13.66 -6.34
N MET A 23 0.41 14.18 -5.13
CA MET A 23 1.35 15.30 -4.99
C MET A 23 2.73 14.91 -5.57
N PRO A 24 3.34 15.80 -6.39
CA PRO A 24 4.74 15.64 -6.81
C PRO A 24 5.69 15.97 -5.66
N GLY A 25 6.97 15.60 -5.81
CA GLY A 25 8.01 15.99 -4.85
C GLY A 25 7.93 15.24 -3.52
N ILE A 26 7.40 14.02 -3.51
CA ILE A 26 7.33 13.16 -2.32
C ILE A 26 8.22 11.92 -2.54
N PRO A 27 9.55 12.05 -2.32
CA PRO A 27 10.50 10.94 -2.44
C PRO A 27 10.43 10.00 -1.23
N LEU A 28 11.13 8.88 -1.29
CA LEU A 28 11.38 8.03 -0.13
C LEU A 28 12.21 8.78 0.93
N ASP A 29 11.91 8.54 2.20
CA ASP A 29 12.84 8.87 3.28
C ASP A 29 13.94 7.79 3.41
N ASP A 30 14.90 7.97 4.33
CA ASP A 30 16.01 7.01 4.50
C ASP A 30 15.51 5.64 4.94
N ARG A 31 14.45 5.57 5.75
CA ARG A 31 13.83 4.32 6.17
C ARG A 31 13.16 3.63 4.98
N GLY A 32 12.48 4.40 4.12
CA GLY A 32 11.85 3.88 2.90
C GLY A 32 12.88 3.34 1.90
N ARG A 33 14.03 4.00 1.77
CA ARG A 33 15.14 3.50 0.93
C ARG A 33 15.70 2.19 1.48
N GLU A 34 15.88 2.10 2.81
CA GLU A 34 16.34 0.87 3.45
C GLU A 34 15.31 -0.26 3.32
N GLN A 35 14.02 0.02 3.50
CA GLN A 35 12.96 -0.97 3.24
C GLN A 35 13.00 -1.50 1.80
N ALA A 36 13.16 -0.61 0.81
CA ALA A 36 13.26 -0.99 -0.59
C ALA A 36 14.52 -1.84 -0.86
N ARG A 37 15.66 -1.52 -0.23
CA ARG A 37 16.91 -2.28 -0.33
C ARG A 37 16.74 -3.71 0.24
N VAL A 38 16.13 -3.85 1.41
CA VAL A 38 15.86 -5.15 2.03
C VAL A 38 14.94 -5.99 1.15
N LEU A 39 13.87 -5.39 0.63
CA LEU A 39 12.95 -6.08 -0.28
C LEU A 39 13.65 -6.46 -1.59
N GLY A 40 14.47 -5.57 -2.15
CA GLY A 40 15.26 -5.84 -3.35
C GLY A 40 16.17 -7.05 -3.18
N ALA A 41 16.89 -7.14 -2.05
CA ALA A 41 17.73 -8.30 -1.72
C ALA A 41 16.91 -9.61 -1.62
N ARG A 42 15.71 -9.56 -1.03
CA ARG A 42 14.80 -10.72 -0.97
C ARG A 42 14.32 -11.18 -2.35
N LEU A 43 14.20 -10.26 -3.29
CA LEU A 43 13.70 -10.52 -4.64
C LEU A 43 14.83 -10.75 -5.66
N ALA A 44 16.09 -10.63 -5.30
CA ALA A 44 17.23 -10.71 -6.22
C ALA A 44 17.24 -11.98 -7.07
N GLY A 45 16.93 -13.13 -6.48
CA GLY A 45 16.84 -14.42 -7.16
C GLY A 45 15.51 -14.73 -7.85
N VAL A 46 14.52 -13.84 -7.77
CA VAL A 46 13.21 -14.07 -8.39
C VAL A 46 13.26 -13.66 -9.86
N HIS A 47 12.94 -14.54 -10.80
CA HIS A 47 12.81 -14.16 -12.20
C HIS A 47 11.63 -13.20 -12.40
N LEU A 48 11.86 -12.07 -13.08
CA LEU A 48 10.83 -11.11 -13.46
C LEU A 48 10.97 -10.78 -14.95
N ASP A 49 9.86 -10.83 -15.68
CA ASP A 49 9.78 -10.44 -17.09
C ASP A 49 9.58 -8.93 -17.26
N ALA A 50 9.01 -8.26 -16.25
CA ALA A 50 8.85 -6.81 -16.21
C ALA A 50 8.83 -6.27 -14.78
N ILE A 51 9.21 -5.00 -14.62
CA ILE A 51 8.96 -4.19 -13.44
C ILE A 51 8.14 -2.99 -13.91
N VAL A 52 6.91 -2.88 -13.41
CA VAL A 52 5.99 -1.79 -13.72
C VAL A 52 5.83 -0.91 -12.48
N THR A 53 5.76 0.38 -12.64
CA THR A 53 5.65 1.31 -11.52
C THR A 53 4.62 2.40 -11.78
N SER A 54 3.97 2.86 -10.71
CA SER A 54 3.28 4.15 -10.70
C SER A 54 4.24 5.27 -11.11
N THR A 55 3.72 6.30 -11.74
CA THR A 55 4.46 7.48 -12.19
C THR A 55 4.96 8.38 -11.04
N LEU A 56 4.57 8.11 -9.79
CA LEU A 56 4.96 8.94 -8.64
C LEU A 56 6.35 8.57 -8.12
N GLU A 57 7.12 9.60 -7.71
CA GLU A 57 8.54 9.49 -7.34
C GLU A 57 8.84 8.36 -6.36
N ARG A 58 8.10 8.27 -5.27
CA ARG A 58 8.27 7.22 -4.24
C ARG A 58 8.15 5.80 -4.80
N CYS A 59 7.28 5.59 -5.81
CA CYS A 59 7.17 4.29 -6.47
C CYS A 59 8.33 4.05 -7.44
N ARG A 60 8.71 5.07 -8.22
CA ARG A 60 9.87 5.00 -9.12
C ARG A 60 11.15 4.70 -8.37
N GLU A 61 11.40 5.39 -7.25
CA GLU A 61 12.57 5.15 -6.39
C GLU A 61 12.54 3.72 -5.83
N THR A 62 11.40 3.26 -5.29
CA THR A 62 11.26 1.89 -4.79
C THR A 62 11.55 0.86 -5.88
N ALA A 63 10.96 1.02 -7.07
CA ALA A 63 11.15 0.12 -8.20
C ALA A 63 12.59 0.12 -8.70
N ALA A 64 13.25 1.29 -8.74
CA ALA A 64 14.65 1.43 -9.16
C ALA A 64 15.60 0.70 -8.19
N VAL A 65 15.38 0.84 -6.88
CA VAL A 65 16.19 0.12 -5.86
C VAL A 65 16.02 -1.38 -5.99
N ILE A 66 14.78 -1.87 -6.21
CA ILE A 66 14.53 -3.30 -6.42
C ILE A 66 15.18 -3.78 -7.73
N ALA A 67 15.09 -3.01 -8.81
CA ALA A 67 15.72 -3.34 -10.08
C ALA A 67 17.24 -3.42 -9.97
N ALA A 68 17.87 -2.47 -9.25
CA ALA A 68 19.32 -2.42 -9.04
C ALA A 68 19.88 -3.59 -8.19
N ALA A 69 19.06 -4.18 -7.33
CA ALA A 69 19.46 -5.33 -6.50
C ALA A 69 19.49 -6.67 -7.27
N ARG A 70 19.21 -6.68 -8.57
CA ARG A 70 19.11 -7.88 -9.38
C ARG A 70 20.43 -8.14 -10.10
N ASP A 71 21.13 -9.18 -9.68
CA ASP A 71 22.38 -9.62 -10.33
C ASP A 71 22.10 -10.25 -11.70
N GLY A 72 22.67 -9.66 -12.75
CA GLY A 72 22.75 -10.25 -14.09
C GLY A 72 21.47 -10.27 -14.95
N ASN A 73 20.32 -9.87 -14.43
CA ASN A 73 19.07 -9.79 -15.19
C ASN A 73 18.46 -8.38 -15.05
N GLN A 74 18.97 -7.45 -15.83
CA GLN A 74 18.45 -6.07 -15.84
C GLN A 74 17.07 -6.05 -16.52
N VAL A 75 16.03 -5.83 -15.73
CA VAL A 75 14.67 -5.64 -16.22
C VAL A 75 14.39 -4.13 -16.23
N ALA A 76 13.99 -3.60 -17.39
CA ALA A 76 13.63 -2.20 -17.51
C ALA A 76 12.41 -1.87 -16.66
N VAL A 77 12.49 -0.77 -15.90
CA VAL A 77 11.35 -0.25 -15.15
C VAL A 77 10.46 0.54 -16.12
N GLN A 78 9.19 0.18 -16.20
CA GLN A 78 8.20 0.81 -17.06
C GLN A 78 7.15 1.53 -16.20
N GLU A 79 6.80 2.76 -16.59
CA GLU A 79 5.77 3.53 -15.89
C GLU A 79 4.38 3.23 -16.48
N ASP A 80 3.38 3.11 -15.59
CA ASP A 80 1.97 3.02 -15.99
C ASP A 80 1.12 3.85 -15.02
N GLU A 81 0.53 4.93 -15.54
CA GLU A 81 -0.28 5.88 -14.77
C GLU A 81 -1.49 5.21 -14.11
N ARG A 82 -1.99 4.11 -14.67
CA ARG A 82 -3.13 3.37 -14.11
C ARG A 82 -2.82 2.77 -12.73
N PHE A 83 -1.55 2.69 -12.33
CA PHE A 83 -1.11 2.31 -10.98
C PHE A 83 -0.82 3.50 -10.07
N ALA A 84 -1.09 4.74 -10.51
CA ALA A 84 -0.95 5.93 -9.68
C ALA A 84 -1.92 5.90 -8.49
N GLU A 85 -1.55 6.61 -7.41
CA GLU A 85 -2.39 6.73 -6.21
C GLU A 85 -3.78 7.30 -6.54
N VAL A 86 -4.70 7.13 -5.63
CA VAL A 86 -6.03 7.73 -5.69
C VAL A 86 -5.92 9.24 -5.86
N GLY A 87 -6.69 9.80 -6.78
CA GLY A 87 -6.91 11.23 -6.85
C GLY A 87 -7.84 11.63 -5.72
N TYR A 88 -7.29 12.19 -4.64
CA TYR A 88 -8.07 12.57 -3.47
C TYR A 88 -8.71 13.97 -3.58
N GLY A 89 -8.53 14.67 -4.72
CA GLY A 89 -9.08 16.01 -4.95
C GLY A 89 -8.70 16.97 -3.83
N ASP A 90 -9.68 17.62 -3.22
CA ASP A 90 -9.50 18.64 -2.15
C ASP A 90 -8.88 18.05 -0.85
N TRP A 91 -8.86 16.74 -0.70
CA TRP A 91 -8.21 16.08 0.44
C TRP A 91 -6.70 15.93 0.27
N THR A 92 -6.19 16.10 -0.95
CA THR A 92 -4.76 15.99 -1.25
C THR A 92 -3.97 17.05 -0.46
N GLY A 93 -2.91 16.61 0.22
CA GLY A 93 -2.07 17.48 1.05
C GLY A 93 -2.63 17.80 2.43
N GLN A 94 -3.81 17.28 2.78
CA GLN A 94 -4.41 17.56 4.09
C GLN A 94 -3.90 16.59 5.16
N PRO A 95 -3.77 17.09 6.42
CA PRO A 95 -3.44 16.23 7.55
C PRO A 95 -4.52 15.17 7.80
N LEU A 96 -4.12 13.90 7.97
CA LEU A 96 -5.05 12.80 8.25
C LEU A 96 -5.93 13.05 9.49
N LYS A 97 -5.36 13.66 10.55
CA LYS A 97 -6.11 14.03 11.77
C LYS A 97 -7.27 15.02 11.50
N ARG A 98 -7.12 15.88 10.48
CA ARG A 98 -8.20 16.78 10.05
C ARG A 98 -9.25 16.01 9.27
N LEU A 99 -8.82 15.22 8.28
CA LEU A 99 -9.69 14.44 7.42
C LEU A 99 -10.54 13.44 8.20
N ALA A 100 -10.01 12.85 9.27
CA ALA A 100 -10.75 11.94 10.15
C ALA A 100 -12.01 12.56 10.81
N LYS A 101 -12.17 13.90 10.77
CA LYS A 101 -13.33 14.60 11.26
C LYS A 101 -14.38 14.90 10.18
N GLU A 102 -14.03 14.71 8.91
CA GLU A 102 -14.93 14.95 7.78
C GLU A 102 -16.02 13.87 7.70
N PRO A 103 -17.27 14.22 7.38
CA PRO A 103 -18.35 13.24 7.22
C PRO A 103 -18.00 12.13 6.22
N LEU A 104 -17.34 12.48 5.11
CA LEU A 104 -16.92 11.53 4.08
C LEU A 104 -15.94 10.48 4.60
N TRP A 105 -15.17 10.77 5.68
CA TRP A 105 -14.26 9.79 6.28
C TRP A 105 -14.97 8.50 6.69
N ARG A 106 -16.18 8.63 7.29
CA ARG A 106 -16.99 7.46 7.67
C ARG A 106 -17.39 6.62 6.45
N VAL A 107 -17.70 7.29 5.33
CA VAL A 107 -18.04 6.61 4.08
C VAL A 107 -16.81 5.87 3.53
N VAL A 108 -15.64 6.51 3.55
CA VAL A 108 -14.37 5.86 3.14
C VAL A 108 -14.07 4.62 3.99
N GLN A 109 -14.41 4.64 5.27
CA GLN A 109 -14.15 3.50 6.16
C GLN A 109 -15.20 2.37 6.00
N ALA A 110 -16.48 2.71 5.88
CA ALA A 110 -17.58 1.74 5.95
C ALA A 110 -18.12 1.34 4.56
N HIS A 111 -18.11 2.26 3.60
CA HIS A 111 -18.70 2.11 2.26
C HIS A 111 -17.80 2.66 1.16
N PRO A 112 -16.56 2.15 1.01
CA PRO A 112 -15.60 2.61 0.00
C PRO A 112 -16.16 2.65 -1.44
N SER A 113 -17.05 1.73 -1.79
CA SER A 113 -17.67 1.67 -3.12
C SER A 113 -18.51 2.91 -3.45
N ALA A 114 -19.06 3.59 -2.43
CA ALA A 114 -19.86 4.80 -2.58
C ALA A 114 -19.02 6.09 -2.59
N VAL A 115 -17.71 6.00 -2.34
CA VAL A 115 -16.83 7.16 -2.21
C VAL A 115 -16.55 7.78 -3.57
N ARG A 116 -16.71 9.11 -3.62
CA ARG A 116 -16.09 10.00 -4.60
C ARG A 116 -15.42 11.13 -3.84
N PHE A 117 -14.12 11.32 -4.04
CA PHE A 117 -13.38 12.38 -3.38
C PHE A 117 -13.77 13.75 -3.97
N PRO A 118 -13.88 14.80 -3.12
CA PRO A 118 -14.37 16.10 -3.55
C PRO A 118 -13.31 16.87 -4.36
N GLY A 119 -13.81 17.83 -5.16
CA GLY A 119 -12.98 18.77 -5.92
C GLY A 119 -12.43 18.22 -7.23
N GLN A 120 -11.63 19.06 -7.88
CA GLN A 120 -11.04 18.74 -9.17
C GLN A 120 -10.02 17.60 -9.03
N GLY A 121 -10.09 16.61 -9.91
CA GLY A 121 -9.22 15.45 -9.87
C GLY A 121 -9.58 14.41 -8.79
N GLY A 122 -10.70 14.60 -8.07
CA GLY A 122 -11.22 13.61 -7.13
C GLY A 122 -11.77 12.37 -7.85
N GLU A 123 -11.17 11.20 -7.60
CA GLU A 123 -11.64 9.91 -8.13
C GLU A 123 -12.68 9.26 -7.21
N SER A 124 -13.42 8.31 -7.75
CA SER A 124 -14.13 7.32 -6.92
C SER A 124 -13.21 6.13 -6.65
N LEU A 125 -13.34 5.49 -5.50
CA LEU A 125 -12.58 4.27 -5.22
C LEU A 125 -12.96 3.11 -6.15
N ALA A 126 -14.21 3.07 -6.61
CA ALA A 126 -14.63 2.13 -7.66
C ALA A 126 -13.88 2.37 -8.99
N GLY A 127 -13.71 3.64 -9.41
CA GLY A 127 -12.93 3.97 -10.60
C GLY A 127 -11.44 3.65 -10.45
N VAL A 128 -10.89 3.80 -9.25
CA VAL A 128 -9.50 3.36 -8.95
C VAL A 128 -9.35 1.86 -9.10
N GLN A 129 -10.29 1.08 -8.55
CA GLN A 129 -10.31 -0.37 -8.72
C GLN A 129 -10.40 -0.75 -10.20
N GLU A 130 -11.32 -0.15 -10.94
CA GLU A 130 -11.53 -0.42 -12.37
C GLU A 130 -10.25 -0.20 -13.17
N ARG A 131 -9.58 0.98 -13.06
CA ARG A 131 -8.35 1.27 -13.81
C ARG A 131 -7.18 0.37 -13.44
N ALA A 132 -7.03 0.07 -12.14
CA ALA A 132 -5.93 -0.76 -11.66
C ALA A 132 -6.09 -2.22 -12.09
N VAL A 133 -7.30 -2.77 -11.98
CA VAL A 133 -7.61 -4.13 -12.43
C VAL A 133 -7.51 -4.26 -13.95
N ALA A 134 -7.98 -3.26 -14.70
CA ALA A 134 -7.81 -3.21 -16.15
C ALA A 134 -6.33 -3.20 -16.56
N ALA A 135 -5.49 -2.44 -15.83
CA ALA A 135 -4.05 -2.43 -16.05
C ALA A 135 -3.41 -3.82 -15.80
N ILE A 136 -3.79 -4.52 -14.73
CA ILE A 136 -3.31 -5.88 -14.45
C ILE A 136 -3.70 -6.84 -15.58
N ARG A 137 -4.94 -6.77 -16.06
CA ARG A 137 -5.43 -7.63 -17.15
C ARG A 137 -4.66 -7.38 -18.46
N ASP A 138 -4.40 -6.11 -18.76
CA ASP A 138 -3.64 -5.70 -19.94
C ASP A 138 -2.17 -6.19 -19.86
N TRP A 139 -1.49 -6.00 -18.72
CA TRP A 139 -0.14 -6.52 -18.52
C TRP A 139 -0.08 -8.04 -18.59
N ASN A 140 -1.05 -8.74 -18.01
CA ASN A 140 -1.15 -10.21 -18.13
C ASN A 140 -1.28 -10.65 -19.58
N SER A 141 -2.06 -9.91 -20.38
CA SER A 141 -2.23 -10.21 -21.82
C SER A 141 -0.96 -9.95 -22.62
N ARG A 142 -0.26 -8.82 -22.35
CA ARG A 142 0.98 -8.44 -23.06
C ARG A 142 2.13 -9.38 -22.79
N LEU A 143 2.34 -9.75 -21.52
CA LEU A 143 3.45 -10.61 -21.10
C LEU A 143 3.16 -12.10 -21.35
N GLY A 144 1.90 -12.45 -21.46
CA GLY A 144 1.45 -13.79 -21.76
C GLY A 144 1.49 -14.77 -20.57
N PRO A 145 1.09 -16.02 -20.82
CA PRO A 145 1.09 -17.05 -19.81
C PRO A 145 2.52 -17.45 -19.44
N LYS A 146 2.75 -17.75 -18.16
CA LYS A 146 4.01 -18.09 -17.51
C LYS A 146 4.89 -16.90 -17.10
N ALA A 147 4.49 -15.69 -17.45
CA ALA A 147 5.22 -14.50 -17.03
C ALA A 147 5.10 -14.27 -15.51
N ALA A 148 6.16 -13.66 -14.95
CA ALA A 148 6.18 -13.11 -13.61
C ALA A 148 6.61 -11.63 -13.69
N TYR A 149 5.85 -10.72 -13.10
CA TYR A 149 6.21 -9.31 -13.10
C TYR A 149 5.87 -8.63 -11.79
N LEU A 150 6.55 -7.52 -11.53
CA LEU A 150 6.36 -6.72 -10.33
C LEU A 150 5.62 -5.43 -10.69
N VAL A 151 4.66 -5.04 -9.84
CA VAL A 151 3.99 -3.73 -9.88
C VAL A 151 4.28 -2.99 -8.59
N CYS A 152 4.98 -1.87 -8.68
CA CYS A 152 5.18 -0.96 -7.56
C CYS A 152 4.11 0.13 -7.57
N SER A 153 3.29 0.17 -6.51
CA SER A 153 2.13 1.05 -6.42
C SER A 153 1.87 1.52 -4.98
N HIS A 154 0.64 1.83 -4.65
CA HIS A 154 0.19 2.50 -3.42
C HIS A 154 -0.78 1.63 -2.65
N GLY A 155 -1.02 1.97 -1.38
CA GLY A 155 -1.83 1.18 -0.46
C GLY A 155 -3.23 0.90 -0.98
N ASP A 156 -4.00 1.95 -1.31
CA ASP A 156 -5.40 1.79 -1.70
C ASP A 156 -5.55 1.14 -3.09
N VAL A 157 -4.60 1.37 -4.00
CA VAL A 157 -4.56 0.73 -5.31
C VAL A 157 -4.32 -0.78 -5.17
N ILE A 158 -3.34 -1.18 -4.35
CA ILE A 158 -3.03 -2.61 -4.13
C ILE A 158 -4.18 -3.30 -3.40
N LYS A 159 -4.78 -2.68 -2.37
CA LYS A 159 -5.98 -3.19 -1.71
C LYS A 159 -7.11 -3.45 -2.69
N SER A 160 -7.33 -2.51 -3.63
CA SER A 160 -8.37 -2.63 -4.67
C SER A 160 -8.14 -3.81 -5.60
N ILE A 161 -6.88 -4.05 -6.02
CA ILE A 161 -6.50 -5.20 -6.85
C ILE A 161 -6.68 -6.52 -6.08
N ILE A 162 -6.29 -6.56 -4.81
CA ILE A 162 -6.43 -7.76 -3.96
C ILE A 162 -7.92 -8.05 -3.72
N ALA A 163 -8.74 -7.03 -3.43
CA ALA A 163 -10.18 -7.20 -3.23
C ALA A 163 -10.85 -7.79 -4.47
N ASP A 164 -10.56 -7.27 -5.69
CA ASP A 164 -11.04 -7.84 -6.95
C ASP A 164 -10.58 -9.30 -7.10
N SER A 165 -9.32 -9.59 -6.82
CA SER A 165 -8.75 -10.94 -6.95
C SER A 165 -9.37 -11.95 -5.99
N LEU A 166 -9.87 -11.51 -4.83
CA LEU A 166 -10.58 -12.32 -3.85
C LEU A 166 -12.10 -12.42 -4.13
N GLY A 167 -12.62 -11.66 -5.11
CA GLY A 167 -14.07 -11.51 -5.30
C GLY A 167 -14.75 -10.80 -4.13
N MET A 168 -14.01 -10.01 -3.38
CA MET A 168 -14.53 -9.22 -2.26
C MET A 168 -15.24 -7.97 -2.76
N HIS A 169 -16.39 -7.66 -2.15
CA HIS A 169 -16.99 -6.33 -2.35
C HIS A 169 -16.02 -5.23 -1.93
N LEU A 170 -15.95 -4.14 -2.68
CA LEU A 170 -15.00 -3.04 -2.43
C LEU A 170 -15.16 -2.45 -1.01
N ASP A 171 -16.34 -2.50 -0.40
CA ASP A 171 -16.57 -2.07 0.98
C ASP A 171 -15.78 -2.86 2.03
N MET A 172 -15.21 -3.99 1.64
CA MET A 172 -14.40 -4.82 2.54
C MET A 172 -12.88 -4.55 2.40
N PHE A 173 -12.44 -3.69 1.45
CA PHE A 173 -11.03 -3.54 1.10
C PHE A 173 -10.19 -2.96 2.26
N GLN A 174 -10.80 -2.22 3.19
CA GLN A 174 -10.12 -1.72 4.39
C GLN A 174 -9.66 -2.84 5.35
N ARG A 175 -10.18 -4.05 5.20
CA ARG A 175 -9.74 -5.25 5.94
C ARG A 175 -8.40 -5.79 5.44
N ILE A 176 -7.90 -5.29 4.32
CA ILE A 176 -6.63 -5.70 3.73
C ILE A 176 -5.57 -4.72 4.19
N GLN A 177 -4.57 -5.20 4.91
CA GLN A 177 -3.39 -4.41 5.28
C GLN A 177 -2.34 -4.50 4.17
N VAL A 178 -1.72 -3.36 3.86
CA VAL A 178 -0.62 -3.26 2.88
C VAL A 178 0.38 -2.24 3.41
N ASP A 179 1.45 -2.71 4.03
CA ASP A 179 2.49 -1.89 4.64
C ASP A 179 3.51 -1.37 3.61
N PRO A 180 4.25 -0.29 3.90
CA PRO A 180 5.35 0.17 3.05
C PRO A 180 6.37 -0.93 2.76
N CYS A 181 6.75 -1.10 1.49
CA CYS A 181 7.61 -2.18 0.99
C CYS A 181 7.12 -3.60 1.30
N SER A 182 5.83 -3.77 1.62
CA SER A 182 5.25 -5.11 1.70
C SER A 182 5.06 -5.72 0.30
N LEU A 183 5.15 -7.05 0.24
CA LEU A 183 4.93 -7.86 -0.93
C LEU A 183 3.59 -8.59 -0.83
N SER A 184 2.71 -8.38 -1.81
CA SER A 184 1.54 -9.24 -2.03
C SER A 184 1.68 -9.96 -3.38
N VAL A 185 1.18 -11.18 -3.47
CA VAL A 185 1.36 -12.01 -4.68
C VAL A 185 0.01 -12.56 -5.13
N VAL A 186 -0.32 -12.30 -6.39
CA VAL A 186 -1.53 -12.83 -7.04
C VAL A 186 -1.12 -13.66 -8.25
N ARG A 187 -1.63 -14.87 -8.33
CA ARG A 187 -1.44 -15.78 -9.47
C ARG A 187 -2.71 -15.80 -10.32
N TYR A 188 -2.61 -15.31 -11.54
CA TYR A 188 -3.70 -15.30 -12.51
C TYR A 188 -3.68 -16.55 -13.36
N THR A 189 -4.81 -17.25 -13.43
CA THR A 189 -5.02 -18.41 -14.31
C THR A 189 -6.13 -18.09 -15.33
N PRO A 190 -6.34 -18.89 -16.37
CA PRO A 190 -7.46 -18.69 -17.30
C PRO A 190 -8.82 -18.73 -16.61
N LEU A 191 -8.94 -19.44 -15.47
CA LEU A 191 -10.21 -19.61 -14.79
C LEU A 191 -10.46 -18.49 -13.76
N ARG A 192 -9.46 -18.18 -12.92
CA ARG A 192 -9.59 -17.19 -11.85
C ARG A 192 -8.25 -16.78 -11.27
N PRO A 193 -8.14 -15.61 -10.60
CA PRO A 193 -6.99 -15.27 -9.78
C PRO A 193 -6.96 -16.08 -8.48
N PHE A 194 -5.76 -16.25 -7.92
CA PHE A 194 -5.50 -16.79 -6.59
C PHE A 194 -4.61 -15.84 -5.83
N VAL A 195 -5.05 -15.30 -4.70
CA VAL A 195 -4.21 -14.52 -3.80
C VAL A 195 -3.35 -15.48 -3.01
N VAL A 196 -2.05 -15.45 -3.28
CA VAL A 196 -1.06 -16.41 -2.72
C VAL A 196 -0.45 -15.85 -1.45
N ARG A 197 -0.30 -14.53 -1.38
CA ARG A 197 0.35 -13.84 -0.26
C ARG A 197 -0.21 -12.42 -0.15
N VAL A 198 -0.36 -11.92 1.08
CA VAL A 198 -0.77 -10.54 1.36
C VAL A 198 0.14 -9.98 2.43
N ASN A 199 0.60 -8.74 2.23
CA ASN A 199 1.33 -7.94 3.20
C ASN A 199 2.58 -8.61 3.80
N ASP A 200 3.37 -9.30 3.00
CA ASP A 200 4.62 -9.91 3.46
C ASP A 200 5.73 -8.84 3.54
N THR A 201 6.08 -8.46 4.76
CA THR A 201 7.18 -7.53 5.07
C THR A 201 8.51 -8.26 5.33
N GLY A 202 8.49 -9.59 5.40
CA GLY A 202 9.64 -10.40 5.86
C GLY A 202 9.86 -10.34 7.37
N ALA A 203 9.04 -9.62 8.11
CA ALA A 203 9.11 -9.56 9.56
C ALA A 203 8.59 -10.85 10.21
N ALA A 204 9.02 -11.09 11.45
CA ALA A 204 8.44 -12.15 12.27
C ALA A 204 6.96 -11.87 12.55
N VAL A 205 6.17 -12.95 12.69
CA VAL A 205 4.76 -12.82 13.08
C VAL A 205 4.68 -12.15 14.47
N PRO A 206 3.85 -11.10 14.65
CA PRO A 206 3.66 -10.49 15.96
C PRO A 206 3.24 -11.53 17.00
N ARG A 207 3.88 -11.50 18.17
CA ARG A 207 3.49 -12.36 19.30
C ARG A 207 2.42 -11.65 20.10
N THR A 208 1.37 -12.37 20.46
CA THR A 208 0.24 -11.84 21.26
C THR A 208 0.67 -11.34 22.66
N ASP A 209 1.81 -11.83 23.14
CA ASP A 209 2.35 -11.49 24.48
C ASP A 209 3.10 -10.14 24.51
N SER A 210 3.38 -9.51 23.37
CA SER A 210 4.12 -8.24 23.30
C SER A 210 3.27 -6.99 23.55
N ALA A 211 1.95 -7.14 23.76
CA ALA A 211 1.06 -6.03 24.10
C ALA A 211 1.24 -5.52 25.55
N GLY A 212 2.24 -6.03 26.31
CA GLY A 212 2.43 -5.70 27.73
C GLY A 212 3.85 -5.42 28.20
N ALA A 213 4.87 -5.44 27.35
CA ALA A 213 6.24 -5.13 27.74
C ALA A 213 6.48 -3.61 27.70
N GLY A 214 5.90 -2.89 28.66
CA GLY A 214 6.33 -1.52 28.98
C GLY A 214 7.78 -1.53 29.42
N GLN A 215 8.59 -0.58 28.94
CA GLN A 215 9.93 -0.30 29.40
C GLN A 215 9.95 -0.14 30.94
N PRO A 216 10.99 -0.59 31.66
CA PRO A 216 11.09 -0.34 33.07
C PRO A 216 11.30 1.17 33.31
N ALA A 217 10.29 1.81 33.89
CA ALA A 217 10.37 3.17 34.34
C ALA A 217 11.30 3.24 35.56
N ALA A 218 12.39 3.98 35.45
CA ALA A 218 13.14 4.46 36.62
C ALA A 218 12.35 5.60 37.28
N GLY A 219 11.93 5.38 38.50
CA GLY A 219 11.53 6.20 39.67
C GLY A 219 10.96 7.60 39.47
N GLN A 220 9.80 7.89 39.96
CA GLN A 220 9.48 8.55 41.23
C GLN A 220 7.99 8.96 41.30
N ALA A 221 7.52 9.02 42.54
CA ALA A 221 6.14 9.16 42.98
C ALA A 221 5.46 10.51 42.66
N GLY A 222 4.13 10.47 42.47
CA GLY A 222 3.27 11.65 42.46
C GLY A 222 1.81 11.27 42.20
N ALA A 223 0.98 11.32 43.26
CA ALA A 223 -0.44 11.02 43.24
C ALA A 223 -1.24 12.05 42.42
N GLY A 224 -2.18 11.60 41.60
CA GLY A 224 -3.16 12.45 40.95
C GLY A 224 -4.26 11.61 40.30
N GLN A 225 -5.44 11.60 40.95
CA GLN A 225 -6.66 11.02 40.42
C GLN A 225 -7.11 11.78 39.13
N GLY A 226 -7.28 11.10 38.01
CA GLY A 226 -7.80 11.67 36.78
C GLY A 226 -8.56 10.61 35.98
N THR A 227 -9.81 10.85 35.80
CA THR A 227 -10.90 10.16 35.14
C THR A 227 -10.46 9.41 33.87
N GLN A 228 -10.76 8.10 33.80
CA GLN A 228 -10.64 7.29 32.60
C GLN A 228 -11.65 7.74 31.55
N LEU A 229 -11.19 8.44 30.52
CA LEU A 229 -11.87 8.58 29.25
C LEU A 229 -11.35 7.48 28.31
N GLY A 230 -12.30 6.74 27.73
CA GLY A 230 -12.08 5.52 26.97
C GLY A 230 -10.96 5.60 25.92
N ARG A 231 -10.12 4.60 25.92
CA ARG A 231 -9.16 4.31 24.85
C ARG A 231 -9.95 4.09 23.56
N ARG A 232 -9.80 4.98 22.60
CA ARG A 232 -10.17 4.72 21.21
C ARG A 232 -9.18 3.68 20.70
N SER A 233 -9.68 2.61 20.10
CA SER A 233 -8.86 1.63 19.41
C SER A 233 -8.06 2.33 18.30
N GLU A 234 -6.73 2.32 18.39
CA GLU A 234 -5.80 2.87 17.38
C GLU A 234 -5.68 1.94 16.14
N ASP A 235 -6.52 0.91 16.07
CA ASP A 235 -6.40 -0.20 15.11
C ASP A 235 -7.25 -0.08 13.85
N ASP A 236 -7.94 1.06 13.63
CA ASP A 236 -8.71 1.24 12.40
C ASP A 236 -7.80 1.59 11.21
N ALA A 237 -8.02 0.91 10.07
CA ALA A 237 -7.29 1.13 8.84
C ALA A 237 -7.33 2.60 8.42
N VAL A 238 -6.17 3.17 8.06
CA VAL A 238 -6.03 4.57 7.67
C VAL A 238 -6.11 4.68 6.14
N VAL A 239 -6.87 5.67 5.65
CA VAL A 239 -6.92 6.04 4.23
C VAL A 239 -5.50 6.35 3.73
N GLY A 240 -5.15 5.84 2.56
CA GLY A 240 -3.79 5.96 2.01
C GLY A 240 -2.81 4.93 2.58
N GLY A 241 -3.31 3.96 3.37
CA GLY A 241 -2.51 2.92 4.00
C GLY A 241 -1.60 3.49 5.09
N GLY A 242 -1.99 3.40 6.37
CA GLY A 242 -1.14 3.75 7.49
C GLY A 242 0.21 3.01 7.46
N ALA A 243 1.23 3.56 8.10
CA ALA A 243 2.38 2.78 8.51
C ALA A 243 1.92 1.89 9.66
N GLY A 244 2.05 0.58 9.54
CA GLY A 244 1.90 -0.31 10.70
C GLY A 244 2.85 0.17 11.80
N GLY A 245 2.36 0.25 13.03
CA GLY A 245 3.15 0.61 14.21
C GLY A 245 4.22 -0.43 14.53
#